data_9b88068d5e0cbbaabd0d0eb954928e65
#
_entry.id   9b88068d5e0cbbaabd0d0eb954928e65
#
_cell.length_a   1.000
_cell.length_b   1.000
_cell.length_c   1.000
_cell.angle_alpha   90.00
_cell.angle_beta   90.00
_cell.angle_gamma   90.00
#
_symmetry.space_group_name_H-M   'P 1'
#
loop_
_entity.id
_entity.type
_entity.pdbx_description
1 polymer ?
#
loop_
_entity_poly.entity_id
_entity_poly.type
_entity_poly.pdbx_seq_one_letter_code
_entity_poly.pdbx_strand_id
1 'polypeptide(L)'
;MTTTETAWSAVARAAIEGLTSTPRRLPAALFYDAAGSALFEEITALPEDNQTRTERGVLERIAPELREARGGPLDLVELGAGSSAKTEVLLGGLDVRTYVPIDVSPAALEDAAVRLRGRFPDLDVAPVVGNYHEPVDLPPPAAGHARAAFFPGSTIGNLQPAEAAALLRRVARMLGSGGALVRGVDLVKEPRVLEAAYDDAQGVTAAFNLNALRHINREAPADFNVDAWRHHAVFDPKTS
;
A
#
# COMPACT_ATOMS: atom_id res chain seq x y z
N MET A 1 -40.37 -19.62 -5.32
CA MET A 1 -39.51 -18.59 -5.94
C MET A 1 -38.30 -18.43 -5.04
N THR A 2 -37.25 -19.16 -5.34
CA THR A 2 -35.98 -19.09 -4.61
C THR A 2 -35.21 -17.88 -5.15
N THR A 3 -35.13 -16.82 -4.35
CA THR A 3 -34.26 -15.69 -4.61
C THR A 3 -32.82 -16.21 -4.52
N THR A 4 -32.19 -16.36 -5.68
CA THR A 4 -30.75 -16.61 -5.78
C THR A 4 -30.08 -15.35 -5.22
N GLU A 5 -29.56 -15.39 -3.99
CA GLU A 5 -28.65 -14.36 -3.49
C GLU A 5 -27.45 -14.31 -4.43
N THR A 6 -27.41 -13.29 -5.26
CA THR A 6 -26.26 -13.00 -6.10
C THR A 6 -25.12 -12.67 -5.15
N ALA A 7 -24.11 -13.53 -5.06
CA ALA A 7 -22.93 -13.26 -4.25
C ALA A 7 -22.23 -12.03 -4.84
N TRP A 8 -22.36 -10.88 -4.16
CA TRP A 8 -21.70 -9.64 -4.54
C TRP A 8 -20.18 -9.83 -4.58
N SER A 9 -19.53 -9.22 -5.58
CA SER A 9 -18.06 -9.16 -5.61
C SER A 9 -17.51 -8.42 -4.35
N ALA A 10 -16.26 -8.63 -4.03
CA ALA A 10 -15.60 -7.89 -2.92
C ALA A 10 -15.68 -6.38 -3.15
N VAL A 11 -15.50 -5.94 -4.39
CA VAL A 11 -15.63 -4.53 -4.81
C VAL A 11 -17.04 -4.00 -4.55
N ALA A 12 -18.08 -4.75 -4.94
CA ALA A 12 -19.47 -4.36 -4.73
C ALA A 12 -19.79 -4.22 -3.24
N ARG A 13 -19.38 -5.18 -2.41
CA ARG A 13 -19.58 -5.11 -0.95
C ARG A 13 -18.92 -3.90 -0.34
N ALA A 14 -17.64 -3.66 -0.67
CA ALA A 14 -16.86 -2.52 -0.15
C ALA A 14 -17.48 -1.17 -0.59
N ALA A 15 -17.96 -1.08 -1.83
CA ALA A 15 -18.63 0.12 -2.33
C ALA A 15 -19.97 0.37 -1.61
N ILE A 16 -20.81 -0.65 -1.44
CA ILE A 16 -22.09 -0.54 -0.74
C ILE A 16 -21.86 -0.11 0.72
N GLU A 17 -20.98 -0.81 1.44
CA GLU A 17 -20.67 -0.50 2.84
C GLU A 17 -20.17 0.94 2.99
N GLY A 18 -19.21 1.34 2.15
CA GLY A 18 -18.63 2.67 2.21
C GLY A 18 -19.59 3.79 1.83
N LEU A 19 -20.40 3.60 0.79
CA LEU A 19 -21.33 4.64 0.31
C LEU A 19 -22.61 4.75 1.13
N THR A 20 -22.94 3.73 1.94
CA THR A 20 -24.06 3.76 2.89
C THR A 20 -23.63 4.21 4.28
N SER A 21 -22.33 4.36 4.54
CA SER A 21 -21.81 4.88 5.81
C SER A 21 -22.03 6.39 5.96
N THR A 22 -21.89 6.89 7.19
CA THR A 22 -21.91 8.32 7.48
C THR A 22 -20.64 8.71 8.25
N PRO A 23 -19.79 9.57 7.72
CA PRO A 23 -19.80 10.09 6.35
C PRO A 23 -19.56 8.99 5.31
N ARG A 24 -19.98 9.21 4.07
CA ARG A 24 -19.71 8.28 2.97
C ARG A 24 -18.21 8.21 2.71
N ARG A 25 -17.71 6.99 2.50
CA ARG A 25 -16.28 6.72 2.24
C ARG A 25 -16.13 5.58 1.24
N LEU A 26 -15.04 5.58 0.51
CA LEU A 26 -14.61 4.43 -0.28
C LEU A 26 -13.27 3.96 0.26
N PRO A 27 -13.07 2.66 0.50
CA PRO A 27 -11.78 2.11 0.91
C PRO A 27 -10.71 2.39 -0.14
N ALA A 28 -9.49 2.72 0.29
CA ALA A 28 -8.36 3.02 -0.59
C ALA A 28 -8.04 1.86 -1.56
N ALA A 29 -8.31 0.62 -1.19
CA ALA A 29 -8.12 -0.54 -2.07
C ALA A 29 -8.89 -0.44 -3.39
N LEU A 30 -9.99 0.33 -3.46
CA LEU A 30 -10.77 0.51 -4.68
C LEU A 30 -10.08 1.42 -5.73
N PHE A 31 -9.03 2.13 -5.34
CA PHE A 31 -8.24 2.93 -6.28
C PHE A 31 -7.25 2.10 -7.11
N TYR A 32 -6.83 0.91 -6.60
CA TYR A 32 -5.68 0.15 -7.10
C TYR A 32 -6.08 -1.06 -7.97
N ASP A 33 -6.89 -0.84 -9.00
CA ASP A 33 -6.95 -1.78 -10.11
C ASP A 33 -5.75 -1.54 -11.07
N ALA A 34 -5.66 -2.24 -12.18
CA ALA A 34 -4.55 -2.08 -13.13
C ALA A 34 -4.37 -0.62 -13.62
N ALA A 35 -5.49 0.06 -13.93
CA ALA A 35 -5.46 1.46 -14.38
C ALA A 35 -5.07 2.42 -13.23
N GLY A 36 -5.63 2.20 -12.03
CA GLY A 36 -5.30 3.00 -10.86
C GLY A 36 -3.84 2.81 -10.42
N SER A 37 -3.32 1.59 -10.50
CA SER A 37 -1.90 1.33 -10.19
C SER A 37 -0.97 2.07 -11.17
N ALA A 38 -1.30 2.11 -12.46
CA ALA A 38 -0.54 2.89 -13.44
C ALA A 38 -0.59 4.40 -13.12
N LEU A 39 -1.77 4.94 -12.82
CA LEU A 39 -1.93 6.34 -12.40
C LEU A 39 -1.17 6.66 -11.10
N PHE A 40 -1.12 5.72 -10.17
CA PHE A 40 -0.34 5.89 -8.94
C PHE A 40 1.16 6.00 -9.23
N GLU A 41 1.70 5.18 -10.14
CA GLU A 41 3.10 5.32 -10.56
C GLU A 41 3.37 6.69 -11.21
N GLU A 42 2.41 7.22 -12.01
CA GLU A 42 2.53 8.57 -12.55
C GLU A 42 2.53 9.63 -11.43
N ILE A 43 1.68 9.49 -10.39
CA ILE A 43 1.67 10.38 -9.23
C ILE A 43 3.05 10.41 -8.57
N THR A 44 3.71 9.26 -8.40
CA THR A 44 5.04 9.21 -7.74
C THR A 44 6.13 9.97 -8.50
N ALA A 45 5.92 10.24 -9.78
CA ALA A 45 6.82 11.02 -10.63
C ALA A 45 6.53 12.53 -10.64
N LEU A 46 5.39 12.97 -10.09
CA LEU A 46 4.99 14.38 -10.09
C LEU A 46 5.91 15.25 -9.24
N PRO A 47 6.12 16.52 -9.62
CA PRO A 47 6.84 17.48 -8.79
C PRO A 47 6.21 17.70 -7.42
N GLU A 48 4.88 17.62 -7.33
CA GLU A 48 4.08 17.78 -6.11
C GLU A 48 4.20 16.60 -5.16
N ASP A 49 4.52 15.38 -5.65
CA ASP A 49 4.78 14.22 -4.79
C ASP A 49 6.14 14.35 -4.07
N ASN A 50 6.11 14.98 -2.92
CA ASN A 50 7.27 15.07 -2.03
C ASN A 50 7.45 13.81 -1.19
N GLN A 51 6.39 13.06 -0.93
CA GLN A 51 6.38 11.95 0.00
C GLN A 51 7.26 10.80 -0.48
N THR A 52 7.09 10.36 -1.73
CA THR A 52 7.86 9.24 -2.30
C THR A 52 9.36 9.54 -2.35
N ARG A 53 9.74 10.74 -2.81
CA ARG A 53 11.16 11.15 -2.88
C ARG A 53 11.79 11.30 -1.50
N THR A 54 11.07 11.92 -0.56
CA THR A 54 11.54 12.12 0.80
C THR A 54 11.72 10.80 1.53
N GLU A 55 10.73 9.91 1.47
CA GLU A 55 10.80 8.60 2.11
C GLU A 55 11.97 7.79 1.56
N ARG A 56 12.17 7.77 0.24
CA ARG A 56 13.32 7.10 -0.37
C ARG A 56 14.65 7.64 0.18
N GLY A 57 14.83 8.96 0.22
CA GLY A 57 16.04 9.57 0.77
C GLY A 57 16.24 9.32 2.27
N VAL A 58 15.14 9.18 3.05
CA VAL A 58 15.21 8.75 4.45
C VAL A 58 15.66 7.31 4.53
N LEU A 59 15.07 6.39 3.76
CA LEU A 59 15.45 4.97 3.74
C LEU A 59 16.93 4.79 3.39
N GLU A 60 17.42 5.51 2.37
CA GLU A 60 18.85 5.48 1.98
C GLU A 60 19.78 5.89 3.13
N ARG A 61 19.39 6.89 3.92
CA ARG A 61 20.18 7.36 5.06
C ARG A 61 20.17 6.41 6.25
N ILE A 62 19.00 5.82 6.56
CA ILE A 62 18.84 4.98 7.76
C ILE A 62 19.16 3.51 7.52
N ALA A 63 19.30 3.06 6.27
CA ALA A 63 19.59 1.66 5.96
C ALA A 63 20.83 1.10 6.68
N PRO A 64 21.97 1.83 6.80
CA PRO A 64 23.12 1.38 7.57
C PRO A 64 22.81 1.19 9.06
N GLU A 65 22.08 2.13 9.66
CA GLU A 65 21.67 2.07 11.07
C GLU A 65 20.70 0.91 11.33
N LEU A 66 19.74 0.68 10.41
CA LEU A 66 18.82 -0.47 10.48
C LEU A 66 19.57 -1.79 10.38
N ARG A 67 20.59 -1.87 9.50
CA ARG A 67 21.44 -3.04 9.36
C ARG A 67 22.21 -3.35 10.65
N GLU A 68 22.80 -2.33 11.27
CA GLU A 68 23.53 -2.47 12.53
C GLU A 68 22.60 -2.86 13.68
N ALA A 69 21.47 -2.17 13.82
CA ALA A 69 20.50 -2.41 14.89
C ALA A 69 19.87 -3.81 14.79
N ARG A 70 19.70 -4.32 13.58
CA ARG A 70 19.05 -5.63 13.36
C ARG A 70 20.04 -6.78 13.46
N GLY A 71 21.19 -6.68 12.81
CA GLY A 71 22.22 -7.71 12.71
C GLY A 71 21.73 -9.01 12.07
N GLY A 72 22.55 -9.64 11.23
CA GLY A 72 22.27 -10.96 10.66
C GLY A 72 21.19 -11.02 9.58
N PRO A 73 20.90 -12.24 9.12
CA PRO A 73 19.99 -12.48 8.02
C PRO A 73 18.52 -12.17 8.37
N LEU A 74 17.79 -11.64 7.40
CA LEU A 74 16.45 -11.09 7.58
C LEU A 74 15.47 -11.63 6.53
N ASP A 75 14.27 -12.02 6.98
CA ASP A 75 13.08 -12.18 6.15
C ASP A 75 12.27 -10.88 6.21
N LEU A 76 12.15 -10.19 5.07
CA LEU A 76 11.43 -8.92 4.96
C LEU A 76 10.04 -9.14 4.36
N VAL A 77 8.99 -8.80 5.09
CA VAL A 77 7.60 -8.87 4.65
C VAL A 77 7.14 -7.45 4.32
N GLU A 78 6.68 -7.18 3.11
CA GLU A 78 6.13 -5.88 2.73
C GLU A 78 4.62 -5.92 2.60
N LEU A 79 3.94 -4.94 3.21
CA LEU A 79 2.49 -4.81 3.21
C LEU A 79 2.06 -3.82 2.12
N GLY A 80 1.35 -4.31 1.10
CA GLY A 80 0.96 -3.51 -0.06
C GLY A 80 2.17 -3.15 -0.92
N ALA A 81 2.84 -4.19 -1.45
CA ALA A 81 4.13 -4.03 -2.09
C ALA A 81 4.08 -3.23 -3.42
N GLY A 82 2.97 -3.30 -4.16
CA GLY A 82 2.85 -2.67 -5.46
C GLY A 82 4.05 -2.96 -6.36
N SER A 83 4.72 -1.92 -6.86
CA SER A 83 5.94 -2.05 -7.67
C SER A 83 7.21 -2.40 -6.86
N SER A 84 7.17 -2.41 -5.53
CA SER A 84 8.34 -2.66 -4.65
C SER A 84 9.56 -1.74 -4.91
N ALA A 85 9.37 -0.59 -5.56
CA ALA A 85 10.48 0.28 -5.94
C ALA A 85 11.22 0.89 -4.74
N LYS A 86 10.51 1.20 -3.66
CA LYS A 86 11.10 1.72 -2.41
C LYS A 86 11.88 0.65 -1.66
N THR A 87 11.42 -0.59 -1.76
CA THR A 87 12.00 -1.74 -1.07
C THR A 87 13.38 -2.08 -1.57
N GLU A 88 13.69 -1.77 -2.83
CA GLU A 88 15.04 -1.97 -3.38
C GLU A 88 16.13 -1.29 -2.54
N VAL A 89 15.82 -0.16 -1.89
CA VAL A 89 16.75 0.52 -0.99
C VAL A 89 17.09 -0.35 0.23
N LEU A 90 16.07 -0.97 0.83
CA LEU A 90 16.27 -1.86 1.98
C LEU A 90 16.93 -3.18 1.55
N LEU A 91 16.55 -3.75 0.40
CA LEU A 91 17.17 -4.97 -0.14
C LEU A 91 18.65 -4.79 -0.43
N GLY A 92 19.06 -3.60 -0.88
CA GLY A 92 20.47 -3.27 -1.11
C GLY A 92 21.23 -2.88 0.16
N GLY A 93 20.54 -2.41 1.19
CA GLY A 93 21.14 -1.88 2.42
C GLY A 93 21.19 -2.86 3.60
N LEU A 94 20.28 -3.84 3.64
CA LEU A 94 20.16 -4.82 4.71
C LEU A 94 20.60 -6.22 4.24
N ASP A 95 20.82 -7.15 5.17
CA ASP A 95 21.08 -8.56 4.86
C ASP A 95 19.75 -9.32 4.69
N VAL A 96 18.96 -8.92 3.70
CA VAL A 96 17.68 -9.57 3.38
C VAL A 96 17.94 -10.82 2.56
N ARG A 97 17.47 -11.98 3.05
CA ARG A 97 17.60 -13.28 2.40
C ARG A 97 16.30 -13.73 1.76
N THR A 98 15.18 -13.44 2.41
CA THR A 98 13.85 -13.74 1.89
C THR A 98 13.04 -12.44 1.85
N TYR A 99 12.44 -12.17 0.72
CA TYR A 99 11.50 -11.04 0.56
C TYR A 99 10.10 -11.59 0.26
N VAL A 100 9.16 -11.20 1.09
CA VAL A 100 7.76 -11.65 1.02
C VAL A 100 6.86 -10.42 0.74
N PRO A 101 6.69 -10.02 -0.52
CA PRO A 101 5.74 -8.98 -0.88
C PRO A 101 4.31 -9.50 -0.77
N ILE A 102 3.43 -8.73 -0.11
CA ILE A 102 2.00 -8.99 -0.02
C ILE A 102 1.28 -7.90 -0.82
N ASP A 103 0.45 -8.29 -1.78
CA ASP A 103 -0.39 -7.37 -2.54
C ASP A 103 -1.65 -8.09 -3.04
N VAL A 104 -2.70 -7.33 -3.32
CA VAL A 104 -3.94 -7.85 -3.91
C VAL A 104 -3.82 -8.09 -5.42
N SER A 105 -2.81 -7.52 -6.08
CA SER A 105 -2.56 -7.61 -7.52
C SER A 105 -1.55 -8.69 -7.85
N PRO A 106 -1.95 -9.86 -8.38
CA PRO A 106 -1.04 -10.90 -8.81
C PRO A 106 -0.05 -10.42 -9.89
N ALA A 107 -0.51 -9.57 -10.82
CA ALA A 107 0.31 -9.04 -11.89
C ALA A 107 1.45 -8.15 -11.36
N ALA A 108 1.13 -7.23 -10.44
CA ALA A 108 2.14 -6.35 -9.81
C ALA A 108 3.20 -7.17 -9.04
N LEU A 109 2.76 -8.21 -8.32
CA LEU A 109 3.67 -9.11 -7.60
C LEU A 109 4.60 -9.88 -8.53
N GLU A 110 4.08 -10.39 -9.66
CA GLU A 110 4.89 -11.13 -10.63
C GLU A 110 5.93 -10.22 -11.30
N ASP A 111 5.52 -9.04 -11.76
CA ASP A 111 6.41 -8.05 -12.37
C ASP A 111 7.51 -7.61 -11.39
N ALA A 112 7.17 -7.34 -10.14
CA ALA A 112 8.12 -7.01 -9.09
C ALA A 112 9.08 -8.19 -8.82
N ALA A 113 8.57 -9.42 -8.74
CA ALA A 113 9.38 -10.60 -8.48
C ALA A 113 10.39 -10.87 -9.60
N VAL A 114 9.97 -10.77 -10.86
CA VAL A 114 10.86 -10.93 -12.04
C VAL A 114 11.98 -9.88 -11.97
N ARG A 115 11.66 -8.64 -11.75
CA ARG A 115 12.63 -7.54 -11.69
C ARG A 115 13.60 -7.70 -10.52
N LEU A 116 13.09 -8.05 -9.34
CA LEU A 116 13.91 -8.17 -8.13
C LEU A 116 14.85 -9.38 -8.19
N ARG A 117 14.40 -10.54 -8.71
CA ARG A 117 15.26 -11.70 -8.95
C ARG A 117 16.41 -11.40 -9.93
N GLY A 118 16.12 -10.58 -10.96
CA GLY A 118 17.16 -10.13 -11.89
C GLY A 118 18.20 -9.21 -11.25
N ARG A 119 17.77 -8.35 -10.30
CA ARG A 119 18.65 -7.38 -9.63
C ARG A 119 19.39 -7.95 -8.42
N PHE A 120 18.78 -8.89 -7.69
CA PHE A 120 19.29 -9.52 -6.49
C PHE A 120 19.23 -11.03 -6.63
N PRO A 121 20.22 -11.65 -7.31
CA PRO A 121 20.19 -13.09 -7.66
C PRO A 121 20.16 -14.03 -6.43
N ASP A 122 20.69 -13.58 -5.29
CA ASP A 122 20.75 -14.37 -4.05
C ASP A 122 19.50 -14.17 -3.15
N LEU A 123 18.54 -13.33 -3.59
CA LEU A 123 17.33 -13.04 -2.85
C LEU A 123 16.25 -14.08 -3.19
N ASP A 124 15.74 -14.77 -2.15
CA ASP A 124 14.52 -15.55 -2.30
C ASP A 124 13.31 -14.61 -2.30
N VAL A 125 12.56 -14.57 -3.40
CA VAL A 125 11.36 -13.74 -3.54
C VAL A 125 10.14 -14.65 -3.51
N ALA A 126 9.35 -14.57 -2.45
CA ALA A 126 8.17 -15.37 -2.16
C ALA A 126 6.88 -14.51 -2.16
N PRO A 127 6.30 -14.18 -3.33
CA PRO A 127 5.12 -13.33 -3.42
C PRO A 127 3.90 -13.99 -2.77
N VAL A 128 3.09 -13.19 -2.09
CA VAL A 128 1.85 -13.64 -1.45
C VAL A 128 0.70 -12.75 -1.93
N VAL A 129 -0.22 -13.33 -2.70
CA VAL A 129 -1.45 -12.65 -3.12
C VAL A 129 -2.41 -12.61 -1.94
N GLY A 130 -2.74 -11.42 -1.46
CA GLY A 130 -3.64 -11.27 -0.33
C GLY A 130 -3.85 -9.82 0.09
N ASN A 131 -4.89 -9.64 0.89
CA ASN A 131 -5.20 -8.37 1.52
C ASN A 131 -4.59 -8.34 2.93
N TYR A 132 -3.60 -7.48 3.16
CA TYR A 132 -2.94 -7.38 4.48
C TYR A 132 -3.87 -6.88 5.60
N HIS A 133 -5.08 -6.43 5.26
CA HIS A 133 -6.14 -6.15 6.24
C HIS A 133 -6.81 -7.42 6.77
N GLU A 134 -6.53 -8.58 6.18
CA GLU A 134 -7.05 -9.89 6.55
C GLU A 134 -5.90 -10.81 7.01
N PRO A 135 -6.18 -11.95 7.63
CA PRO A 135 -5.17 -12.97 7.86
C PRO A 135 -4.56 -13.44 6.54
N VAL A 136 -3.24 -13.43 6.44
CA VAL A 136 -2.48 -13.90 5.27
C VAL A 136 -1.54 -15.00 5.72
N ASP A 137 -1.56 -16.11 5.00
CA ASP A 137 -0.63 -17.21 5.24
C ASP A 137 0.74 -16.90 4.63
N LEU A 138 1.71 -16.73 5.50
CA LEU A 138 3.08 -16.45 5.10
C LEU A 138 3.92 -17.73 5.10
N PRO A 139 4.96 -17.83 4.26
CA PRO A 139 5.94 -18.88 4.41
C PRO A 139 6.57 -18.81 5.82
N PRO A 140 6.90 -19.96 6.43
CA PRO A 140 7.58 -19.96 7.72
C PRO A 140 8.92 -19.21 7.61
N PRO A 141 9.35 -18.50 8.68
CA PRO A 141 10.65 -17.85 8.67
C PRO A 141 11.76 -18.88 8.50
N ALA A 142 12.79 -18.52 7.73
CA ALA A 142 13.96 -19.37 7.58
C ALA A 142 14.69 -19.53 8.93
N ALA A 143 15.28 -20.69 9.16
CA ALA A 143 15.97 -20.99 10.43
C ALA A 143 17.12 -19.99 10.67
N GLY A 144 17.09 -19.35 11.82
CA GLY A 144 18.11 -18.34 12.20
C GLY A 144 17.90 -16.95 11.60
N HIS A 145 16.85 -16.76 10.77
CA HIS A 145 16.51 -15.44 10.27
C HIS A 145 15.61 -14.69 11.25
N ALA A 146 15.85 -13.40 11.38
CA ALA A 146 14.89 -12.51 11.99
C ALA A 146 13.82 -12.13 10.97
N ARG A 147 12.60 -11.78 11.42
CA ARG A 147 11.55 -11.27 10.53
C ARG A 147 11.26 -9.81 10.79
N ALA A 148 11.19 -9.02 9.73
CA ALA A 148 10.73 -7.65 9.80
C ALA A 148 9.59 -7.41 8.81
N ALA A 149 8.70 -6.47 9.14
CA ALA A 149 7.72 -5.93 8.21
C ALA A 149 8.14 -4.55 7.73
N PHE A 150 7.80 -4.24 6.47
CA PHE A 150 7.94 -2.94 5.87
C PHE A 150 6.56 -2.43 5.43
N PHE A 151 6.22 -1.22 5.84
CA PHE A 151 4.94 -0.59 5.51
C PHE A 151 5.17 0.88 5.15
N PRO A 152 5.59 1.14 3.89
CA PRO A 152 5.94 2.48 3.42
C PRO A 152 4.73 3.32 3.01
N GLY A 153 5.03 4.52 2.50
CA GLY A 153 4.10 5.37 1.78
C GLY A 153 3.10 6.10 2.65
N SER A 154 3.32 6.17 3.97
CA SER A 154 2.34 6.73 4.92
C SER A 154 0.95 6.08 4.82
N THR A 155 0.88 4.87 4.24
CA THR A 155 -0.37 4.14 3.96
C THR A 155 -1.22 3.93 5.22
N ILE A 156 -0.57 3.87 6.39
CA ILE A 156 -1.28 3.78 7.66
C ILE A 156 -2.19 5.00 7.93
N GLY A 157 -1.89 6.15 7.33
CA GLY A 157 -2.72 7.36 7.40
C GLY A 157 -4.08 7.23 6.71
N ASN A 158 -4.25 6.25 5.82
CA ASN A 158 -5.54 5.96 5.19
C ASN A 158 -6.52 5.21 6.11
N LEU A 159 -6.06 4.78 7.29
CA LEU A 159 -6.83 3.98 8.23
C LEU A 159 -7.37 4.82 9.38
N GLN A 160 -8.58 4.50 9.82
CA GLN A 160 -9.07 5.04 11.10
C GLN A 160 -8.21 4.49 12.26
N PRO A 161 -8.10 5.21 13.38
CA PRO A 161 -7.26 4.78 14.51
C PRO A 161 -7.50 3.34 14.99
N ALA A 162 -8.76 2.90 15.00
CA ALA A 162 -9.12 1.54 15.38
C ALA A 162 -8.62 0.50 14.36
N GLU A 163 -8.72 0.80 13.07
CA GLU A 163 -8.25 -0.03 11.95
C GLU A 163 -6.72 -0.12 11.96
N ALA A 164 -6.03 1.02 12.14
CA ALA A 164 -4.58 1.07 12.26
C ALA A 164 -4.09 0.23 13.44
N ALA A 165 -4.76 0.34 14.61
CA ALA A 165 -4.43 -0.48 15.78
C ALA A 165 -4.69 -1.98 15.54
N ALA A 166 -5.74 -2.34 14.81
CA ALA A 166 -6.03 -3.73 14.44
C ALA A 166 -4.96 -4.28 13.48
N LEU A 167 -4.56 -3.50 12.48
CA LEU A 167 -3.48 -3.84 11.57
C LEU A 167 -2.16 -4.05 12.31
N LEU A 168 -1.75 -3.12 13.17
CA LEU A 168 -0.51 -3.23 13.93
C LEU A 168 -0.47 -4.45 14.86
N ARG A 169 -1.60 -4.81 15.49
CA ARG A 169 -1.70 -6.05 16.28
C ARG A 169 -1.55 -7.30 15.40
N ARG A 170 -2.07 -7.28 14.18
CA ARG A 170 -1.90 -8.38 13.21
C ARG A 170 -0.45 -8.50 12.78
N VAL A 171 0.19 -7.38 12.43
CA VAL A 171 1.61 -7.33 12.08
C VAL A 171 2.48 -7.86 13.23
N ALA A 172 2.22 -7.44 14.47
CA ALA A 172 2.95 -7.93 15.62
C ALA A 172 2.84 -9.46 15.81
N ARG A 173 1.64 -10.01 15.58
CA ARG A 173 1.44 -11.49 15.61
C ARG A 173 2.16 -12.21 14.46
N MET A 174 2.13 -11.62 13.27
CA MET A 174 2.81 -12.13 12.08
C MET A 174 4.32 -12.19 12.26
N LEU A 175 4.90 -11.18 12.89
CA LEU A 175 6.34 -11.06 13.12
C LEU A 175 6.84 -11.94 14.28
N GLY A 176 5.98 -12.19 15.27
CA GLY A 176 6.37 -12.92 16.48
C GLY A 176 7.33 -12.15 17.40
N SER A 177 7.88 -12.89 18.37
CA SER A 177 8.84 -12.31 19.32
C SER A 177 10.14 -11.92 18.62
N GLY A 178 10.66 -10.72 18.93
CA GLY A 178 11.87 -10.19 18.34
C GLY A 178 11.71 -9.65 16.91
N GLY A 179 10.49 -9.66 16.34
CA GLY A 179 10.20 -9.04 15.06
C GLY A 179 10.28 -7.51 15.10
N ALA A 180 10.46 -6.88 13.96
CA ALA A 180 10.55 -5.43 13.82
C ALA A 180 9.60 -4.92 12.72
N LEU A 181 9.10 -3.68 12.86
CA LEU A 181 8.32 -2.99 11.85
C LEU A 181 9.04 -1.69 11.47
N VAL A 182 9.33 -1.55 10.18
CA VAL A 182 9.74 -0.29 9.56
C VAL A 182 8.53 0.28 8.85
N ARG A 183 8.10 1.48 9.21
CA ARG A 183 6.94 2.14 8.57
C ARG A 183 7.27 3.56 8.16
N GLY A 184 6.76 3.98 7.01
CA GLY A 184 6.73 5.38 6.62
C GLY A 184 5.54 6.10 7.26
N VAL A 185 5.78 7.31 7.74
CA VAL A 185 4.73 8.22 8.24
C VAL A 185 5.06 9.61 7.76
N ASP A 186 4.13 10.24 7.06
CA ASP A 186 4.27 11.63 6.67
C ASP A 186 3.98 12.56 7.85
N LEU A 187 4.55 13.75 7.80
CA LEU A 187 4.40 14.77 8.84
C LEU A 187 3.44 15.85 8.36
N VAL A 188 2.85 16.56 9.32
CA VAL A 188 2.04 17.75 9.04
C VAL A 188 2.92 18.80 8.36
N LYS A 189 2.42 19.34 7.26
CA LYS A 189 3.04 20.40 6.44
C LYS A 189 2.06 21.56 6.27
N GLU A 190 2.52 22.61 5.60
CA GLU A 190 1.64 23.69 5.17
C GLU A 190 0.46 23.14 4.37
N PRO A 191 -0.79 23.51 4.68
CA PRO A 191 -2.00 22.98 4.03
C PRO A 191 -1.91 23.00 2.49
N ARG A 192 -1.43 24.12 1.92
CA ARG A 192 -1.26 24.27 0.47
C ARG A 192 -0.31 23.25 -0.16
N VAL A 193 0.70 22.77 0.61
CA VAL A 193 1.65 21.76 0.11
C VAL A 193 0.97 20.38 0.08
N LEU A 194 0.18 20.10 1.12
CA LEU A 194 -0.61 18.86 1.20
C LEU A 194 -1.70 18.83 0.13
N GLU A 195 -2.46 19.93 0.01
CA GLU A 195 -3.53 20.02 -0.99
C GLU A 195 -2.98 19.90 -2.41
N ALA A 196 -1.85 20.55 -2.73
CA ALA A 196 -1.22 20.43 -4.05
C ALA A 196 -0.71 19.00 -4.34
N ALA A 197 -0.25 18.26 -3.32
CA ALA A 197 0.17 16.87 -3.50
C ALA A 197 -1.00 15.91 -3.79
N TYR A 198 -2.22 16.27 -3.33
CA TYR A 198 -3.43 15.49 -3.54
C TYR A 198 -4.39 16.09 -4.61
N ASP A 199 -4.05 17.21 -5.21
CA ASP A 199 -4.79 17.87 -6.31
C ASP A 199 -3.78 18.58 -7.22
N ASP A 200 -2.94 17.78 -7.88
CA ASP A 200 -1.83 18.21 -8.71
C ASP A 200 -2.30 18.99 -9.95
N ALA A 201 -1.45 19.88 -10.43
CA ALA A 201 -1.75 20.75 -11.56
C ALA A 201 -1.99 20.00 -12.89
N GLN A 202 -1.49 18.76 -13.02
CA GLN A 202 -1.67 17.92 -14.20
C GLN A 202 -2.96 17.09 -14.14
N GLY A 203 -3.63 17.02 -12.96
CA GLY A 203 -4.87 16.28 -12.75
C GLY A 203 -4.70 14.76 -12.69
N VAL A 204 -3.48 14.25 -12.47
CA VAL A 204 -3.21 12.81 -12.38
C VAL A 204 -3.87 12.22 -11.12
N THR A 205 -3.76 12.94 -9.99
CA THR A 205 -4.41 12.51 -8.73
C THR A 205 -5.93 12.54 -8.85
N ALA A 206 -6.48 13.54 -9.57
CA ALA A 206 -7.90 13.57 -9.86
C ALA A 206 -8.34 12.36 -10.70
N ALA A 207 -7.58 12.01 -11.74
CA ALA A 207 -7.82 10.82 -12.56
C ALA A 207 -7.76 9.52 -11.74
N PHE A 208 -6.78 9.39 -10.85
CA PHE A 208 -6.62 8.27 -9.92
C PHE A 208 -7.82 8.12 -8.99
N ASN A 209 -8.28 9.20 -8.36
CA ASN A 209 -9.43 9.15 -7.47
C ASN A 209 -10.74 8.83 -8.20
N LEU A 210 -10.97 9.43 -9.37
CA LEU A 210 -12.14 9.14 -10.20
C LEU A 210 -12.11 7.73 -10.80
N ASN A 211 -10.93 7.10 -10.90
CA ASN A 211 -10.82 5.71 -11.35
C ASN A 211 -11.53 4.73 -10.41
N ALA A 212 -11.64 5.04 -9.12
CA ALA A 212 -12.40 4.19 -8.18
C ALA A 212 -13.86 3.99 -8.65
N LEU A 213 -14.50 5.02 -9.18
CA LEU A 213 -15.87 4.91 -9.72
C LEU A 213 -15.90 4.06 -11.00
N ARG A 214 -14.89 4.19 -11.86
CA ARG A 214 -14.74 3.37 -13.07
C ARG A 214 -14.50 1.90 -12.71
N HIS A 215 -13.68 1.65 -11.69
CA HIS A 215 -13.43 0.32 -11.15
C HIS A 215 -14.71 -0.31 -10.61
N ILE A 216 -15.47 0.42 -9.80
CA ILE A 216 -16.76 -0.06 -9.28
C ILE A 216 -17.73 -0.36 -10.43
N ASN A 217 -17.84 0.50 -11.45
CA ASN A 217 -18.71 0.25 -12.61
C ASN A 217 -18.33 -1.02 -13.39
N ARG A 218 -17.06 -1.42 -13.41
CA ARG A 218 -16.62 -2.66 -14.09
C ARG A 218 -16.88 -3.92 -13.28
N GLU A 219 -16.70 -3.86 -11.97
CA GLU A 219 -16.68 -5.02 -11.08
C GLU A 219 -18.01 -5.24 -10.33
N ALA A 220 -18.91 -4.27 -10.41
CA ALA A 220 -20.21 -4.29 -9.76
C ALA A 220 -21.31 -3.83 -10.73
N PRO A 221 -22.59 -4.19 -10.49
CA PRO A 221 -23.70 -3.65 -11.27
C PRO A 221 -23.99 -2.20 -10.85
N ALA A 222 -23.06 -1.29 -11.18
CA ALA A 222 -23.10 0.13 -10.88
C ALA A 222 -23.05 0.95 -12.19
N ASP A 223 -23.57 2.15 -12.15
CA ASP A 223 -23.73 3.04 -13.29
C ASP A 223 -23.32 4.50 -12.98
N PHE A 224 -22.26 4.67 -12.20
CA PHE A 224 -21.74 6.02 -11.92
C PHE A 224 -21.42 6.75 -13.22
N ASN A 225 -22.06 7.91 -13.43
CA ASN A 225 -21.61 8.85 -14.46
C ASN A 225 -20.39 9.60 -13.92
N VAL A 226 -19.19 9.10 -14.28
CA VAL A 226 -17.92 9.65 -13.74
C VAL A 226 -17.72 11.12 -14.08
N ASP A 227 -18.24 11.59 -15.22
CA ASP A 227 -18.12 12.98 -15.65
C ASP A 227 -18.95 13.95 -14.80
N ALA A 228 -19.92 13.41 -14.01
CA ALA A 228 -20.69 14.21 -13.06
C ALA A 228 -19.95 14.41 -11.72
N TRP A 229 -18.78 13.82 -11.53
CA TRP A 229 -17.98 13.89 -10.31
C TRP A 229 -16.77 14.77 -10.51
N ARG A 230 -16.37 15.45 -9.44
CA ARG A 230 -15.15 16.26 -9.43
C ARG A 230 -14.31 15.86 -8.23
N HIS A 231 -13.02 15.73 -8.47
CA HIS A 231 -12.03 15.58 -7.40
C HIS A 231 -11.85 16.93 -6.69
N HIS A 232 -11.62 16.88 -5.39
CA HIS A 232 -11.25 18.02 -4.57
C HIS A 232 -10.49 17.52 -3.34
N ALA A 233 -9.27 18.00 -3.14
CA ALA A 233 -8.46 17.70 -1.97
C ALA A 233 -8.68 18.76 -0.89
N VAL A 234 -8.87 18.33 0.35
CA VAL A 234 -9.03 19.21 1.52
C VAL A 234 -8.18 18.68 2.66
N PHE A 235 -7.34 19.52 3.21
CA PHE A 235 -6.65 19.24 4.46
C PHE A 235 -7.48 19.74 5.65
N ASP A 236 -7.87 18.83 6.55
CA ASP A 236 -8.55 19.19 7.80
C ASP A 236 -7.57 19.12 8.98
N PRO A 237 -7.12 20.25 9.53
CA PRO A 237 -6.16 20.28 10.63
C PRO A 237 -6.71 19.73 11.94
N LYS A 238 -8.02 19.46 12.05
CA LYS A 238 -8.63 18.91 13.27
C LYS A 238 -8.57 17.39 13.34
N THR A 239 -8.38 16.73 12.19
CA THR A 239 -8.40 15.26 12.07
C THR A 239 -7.05 14.68 11.64
N SER A 240 -6.06 15.55 11.46
CA SER A 240 -4.71 15.21 10.97
C SER A 240 -3.78 14.78 12.09
#